data_783d230ea0177db31939341924188d3e
#
_entry.id   783d230ea0177db31939341924188d3e
#
_cell.length_a   1.000
_cell.length_b   1.000
_cell.length_c   1.000
_cell.angle_alpha   90.00
_cell.angle_beta   90.00
_cell.angle_gamma   90.00
#
_symmetry.space_group_name_H-M   'P 1'
#
loop_
_entity.id
_entity.type
_entity.pdbx_description
1 polymer ?
#
loop_
_entity_poly.entity_id
_entity_poly.type
_entity_poly.pdbx_seq_one_letter_code
_entity_poly.pdbx_strand_id
1 'polypeptide(L)'
;GLGQTYQWQSSPTIAGTYTDVSPVLTIPTFTITSSTTLYYRLAVTCSGNTQFSVPVLLDVNPALPPNTYTINKNLPTAGLNYNSFNDARIAMLCGISGPVVFDVVTGTGPYTEQLILDSIAGTSAANTVTFRGNGNIIQYNPTDNAERAVIKLKRTDFIIFENLVIDAKLAGNTFGYG
;
A
#
# COMPACT_ATOMS: atom_id res chain seq x y z
N GLY A 1 -10.64 5.31 36.38
CA GLY A 1 -10.95 5.84 37.70
C GLY A 1 -12.37 6.38 37.74
N LEU A 2 -13.03 6.35 38.90
CA LEU A 2 -14.35 6.97 39.06
C LEU A 2 -14.22 8.49 38.83
N GLY A 3 -15.04 9.04 37.92
CA GLY A 3 -15.09 10.48 37.63
C GLY A 3 -14.12 10.98 36.57
N GLN A 4 -13.40 10.10 35.87
CA GLN A 4 -12.64 10.48 34.68
C GLN A 4 -13.50 10.39 33.43
N THR A 5 -13.32 11.36 32.54
CA THR A 5 -13.91 11.35 31.20
C THR A 5 -12.82 11.48 30.15
N TYR A 6 -13.09 10.97 28.96
CA TYR A 6 -12.17 10.89 27.85
C TYR A 6 -12.81 11.48 26.61
N GLN A 7 -12.00 12.19 25.81
CA GLN A 7 -12.46 12.75 24.55
C GLN A 7 -11.33 12.71 23.53
N TRP A 8 -11.58 12.06 22.38
CA TRP A 8 -10.62 12.03 21.30
C TRP A 8 -10.73 13.30 20.47
N GLN A 9 -9.57 13.82 20.09
CA GLN A 9 -9.44 15.03 19.31
C GLN A 9 -8.51 14.81 18.13
N SER A 10 -8.72 15.52 17.01
CA SER A 10 -7.83 15.51 15.86
C SER A 10 -7.41 16.89 15.40
N SER A 11 -6.27 16.95 14.71
CA SER A 11 -5.74 18.16 14.09
C SER A 11 -4.99 17.80 12.80
N PRO A 12 -5.00 18.65 11.77
CA PRO A 12 -4.16 18.43 10.58
C PRO A 12 -2.66 18.62 10.84
N THR A 13 -2.27 19.27 11.93
CA THR A 13 -0.86 19.46 12.27
C THR A 13 -0.62 19.17 13.75
N ILE A 14 0.60 18.73 14.09
CA ILE A 14 0.97 18.33 15.46
C ILE A 14 0.78 19.46 16.49
N ALA A 15 1.05 20.70 16.10
CA ALA A 15 0.92 21.89 16.95
C ALA A 15 -0.37 22.71 16.64
N GLY A 16 -1.27 22.15 15.85
CA GLY A 16 -2.50 22.86 15.42
C GLY A 16 -3.58 22.89 16.47
N THR A 17 -4.71 23.51 16.09
CA THR A 17 -5.93 23.46 16.90
C THR A 17 -6.56 22.07 16.78
N TYR A 18 -6.80 21.44 17.91
CA TYR A 18 -7.46 20.14 17.98
C TYR A 18 -8.97 20.32 18.15
N THR A 19 -9.73 19.57 17.36
CA THR A 19 -11.20 19.52 17.42
C THR A 19 -11.65 18.14 17.91
N ASP A 20 -12.77 18.09 18.61
CA ASP A 20 -13.32 16.85 19.14
C ASP A 20 -13.84 15.96 17.99
N VAL A 21 -13.44 14.69 18.01
CA VAL A 21 -13.88 13.65 17.05
C VAL A 21 -14.66 12.53 17.70
N SER A 22 -14.78 12.55 19.04
CA SER A 22 -15.63 11.63 19.80
C SER A 22 -16.57 12.42 20.70
N PRO A 23 -17.70 11.82 21.15
CA PRO A 23 -18.39 12.32 22.33
C PRO A 23 -17.51 12.20 23.58
N VAL A 24 -17.97 12.77 24.69
CA VAL A 24 -17.34 12.52 25.98
C VAL A 24 -17.60 11.08 26.40
N LEU A 25 -16.56 10.34 26.72
CA LEU A 25 -16.58 8.91 27.01
C LEU A 25 -16.22 8.63 28.47
N THR A 26 -16.69 7.52 29.00
CA THR A 26 -16.29 7.00 30.32
C THR A 26 -15.15 5.96 30.24
N ILE A 27 -14.79 5.54 29.03
CA ILE A 27 -13.66 4.65 28.71
C ILE A 27 -12.79 5.30 27.63
N PRO A 28 -11.48 5.03 27.57
CA PRO A 28 -10.58 5.69 26.63
C PRO A 28 -10.64 5.14 25.19
N THR A 29 -11.46 4.11 24.94
CA THR A 29 -11.52 3.43 23.64
C THR A 29 -12.58 4.07 22.74
N PHE A 30 -12.19 4.40 21.50
CA PHE A 30 -13.08 4.92 20.47
C PHE A 30 -12.63 4.42 19.09
N THR A 31 -13.58 4.00 18.27
CA THR A 31 -13.31 3.58 16.90
C THR A 31 -13.69 4.69 15.94
N ILE A 32 -12.76 5.08 15.07
CA ILE A 32 -12.97 6.10 14.04
C ILE A 32 -12.47 5.59 12.70
N THR A 33 -13.16 5.97 11.63
CA THR A 33 -12.69 5.81 10.25
C THR A 33 -12.23 7.17 9.75
N SER A 34 -10.98 7.27 9.32
CA SER A 34 -10.43 8.49 8.74
C SER A 34 -10.13 8.28 7.26
N SER A 35 -10.49 9.27 6.43
CA SER A 35 -10.13 9.33 5.01
C SER A 35 -8.98 10.32 4.74
N THR A 36 -8.46 10.95 5.78
CA THR A 36 -7.38 11.95 5.68
C THR A 36 -6.35 11.73 6.77
N THR A 37 -5.10 12.07 6.48
CA THR A 37 -4.00 12.03 7.45
C THR A 37 -4.20 13.12 8.50
N LEU A 38 -4.30 12.72 9.77
CA LEU A 38 -4.53 13.61 10.91
C LEU A 38 -3.72 13.16 12.13
N TYR A 39 -3.40 14.12 13.00
CA TYR A 39 -2.90 13.85 14.35
C TYR A 39 -4.07 13.64 15.30
N TYR A 40 -3.98 12.63 16.14
CA TYR A 40 -4.98 12.31 17.16
C TYR A 40 -4.36 12.40 18.54
N ARG A 41 -5.12 12.93 19.50
CA ARG A 41 -4.77 12.93 20.91
C ARG A 41 -5.98 12.61 21.77
N LEU A 42 -5.73 12.15 22.98
CA LEU A 42 -6.76 11.91 23.99
C LEU A 42 -6.73 13.05 25.02
N ALA A 43 -7.87 13.67 25.23
CA ALA A 43 -8.11 14.54 26.35
C ALA A 43 -8.68 13.73 27.51
N VAL A 44 -8.09 13.82 28.68
CA VAL A 44 -8.52 13.15 29.92
C VAL A 44 -8.87 14.22 30.92
N THR A 45 -10.14 14.24 31.35
CA THR A 45 -10.64 15.21 32.32
C THR A 45 -10.97 14.52 33.63
N CYS A 46 -10.43 15.04 34.73
CA CYS A 46 -10.69 14.60 36.09
C CYS A 46 -10.90 15.82 36.99
N SER A 47 -12.01 15.86 37.70
CA SER A 47 -12.34 16.98 38.62
C SER A 47 -12.18 18.37 38.01
N GLY A 48 -12.59 18.53 36.74
CA GLY A 48 -12.52 19.79 36.00
C GLY A 48 -11.14 20.13 35.41
N ASN A 49 -10.10 19.32 35.65
CA ASN A 49 -8.78 19.49 35.04
C ASN A 49 -8.61 18.55 33.86
N THR A 50 -8.19 19.08 32.72
CA THR A 50 -7.94 18.32 31.50
C THR A 50 -6.45 18.24 31.20
N GLN A 51 -5.98 17.03 30.90
CA GLN A 51 -4.65 16.73 30.41
C GLN A 51 -4.73 16.05 29.05
N PHE A 52 -3.71 16.19 28.23
CA PHE A 52 -3.67 15.66 26.86
C PHE A 52 -2.55 14.63 26.72
N SER A 53 -2.83 13.58 25.99
CA SER A 53 -1.77 12.66 25.53
C SER A 53 -0.85 13.34 24.53
N VAL A 54 0.32 12.75 24.30
CA VAL A 54 1.15 13.07 23.13
C VAL A 54 0.34 12.75 21.87
N PRO A 55 0.31 13.66 20.87
CA PRO A 55 -0.36 13.40 19.60
C PRO A 55 0.31 12.28 18.82
N VAL A 56 -0.52 11.45 18.17
CA VAL A 56 -0.08 10.37 17.27
C VAL A 56 -0.59 10.66 15.87
N LEU A 57 0.28 10.56 14.87
CA LEU A 57 -0.10 10.67 13.46
C LEU A 57 -0.81 9.39 13.00
N LEU A 58 -2.00 9.51 12.46
CA LEU A 58 -2.64 8.51 11.63
C LEU A 58 -2.45 8.92 10.18
N ASP A 59 -1.51 8.26 9.50
CA ASP A 59 -1.22 8.51 8.10
C ASP A 59 -2.17 7.69 7.21
N VAL A 60 -2.92 8.37 6.35
CA VAL A 60 -3.89 7.75 5.44
C VAL A 60 -3.39 7.94 4.02
N ASN A 61 -2.88 6.86 3.44
CA ASN A 61 -2.50 6.84 2.04
C ASN A 61 -3.75 6.63 1.17
N PRO A 62 -4.00 7.49 0.17
CA PRO A 62 -5.12 7.29 -0.75
C PRO A 62 -4.91 6.05 -1.62
N ALA A 63 -6.00 5.50 -2.13
CA ALA A 63 -5.95 4.50 -3.19
C ALA A 63 -5.24 5.08 -4.42
N LEU A 64 -4.48 4.23 -5.12
CA LEU A 64 -3.74 4.63 -6.32
C LEU A 64 -4.72 5.12 -7.40
N PRO A 65 -4.58 6.35 -7.92
CA PRO A 65 -5.50 6.88 -8.92
C PRO A 65 -5.31 6.21 -10.28
N PRO A 66 -6.36 6.22 -11.14
CA PRO A 66 -6.26 5.70 -12.49
C PRO A 66 -5.20 6.46 -13.30
N ASN A 67 -4.23 5.75 -13.83
CA ASN A 67 -3.17 6.32 -14.67
C ASN A 67 -2.40 5.22 -15.40
N THR A 68 -1.56 5.64 -16.34
CA THR A 68 -0.44 4.84 -16.84
C THR A 68 0.82 5.27 -16.10
N TYR A 69 1.34 4.38 -15.27
CA TYR A 69 2.58 4.49 -14.54
C TYR A 69 3.69 3.77 -15.29
N THR A 70 4.93 4.16 -15.09
CA THR A 70 6.07 3.44 -15.65
C THR A 70 6.74 2.55 -14.61
N ILE A 71 7.30 1.42 -15.06
CA ILE A 71 8.28 0.65 -14.29
C ILE A 71 9.62 0.78 -15.00
N ASN A 72 10.59 1.44 -14.36
CA ASN A 72 11.92 1.65 -14.90
C ASN A 72 12.96 1.61 -13.78
N LYS A 73 13.75 0.52 -13.72
CA LYS A 73 14.76 0.34 -12.66
C LYS A 73 15.95 1.31 -12.76
N ASN A 74 16.11 2.01 -13.89
CA ASN A 74 17.18 2.98 -14.08
C ASN A 74 16.83 4.36 -13.49
N LEU A 75 15.61 4.54 -13.01
CA LEU A 75 15.12 5.76 -12.37
C LEU A 75 14.59 5.44 -10.96
N PRO A 76 14.68 6.39 -10.03
CA PRO A 76 14.10 6.20 -8.69
C PRO A 76 12.57 6.12 -8.76
N THR A 77 11.97 5.48 -7.76
CA THR A 77 10.53 5.55 -7.53
C THR A 77 10.15 6.97 -7.14
N ALA A 78 9.54 7.69 -8.08
CA ALA A 78 9.08 9.07 -7.91
C ALA A 78 8.07 9.47 -9.01
N GLY A 79 7.09 10.29 -8.66
CA GLY A 79 6.06 10.74 -9.57
C GLY A 79 5.25 9.57 -10.15
N LEU A 80 5.31 9.38 -11.45
CA LEU A 80 4.64 8.26 -12.14
C LEU A 80 5.57 7.05 -12.37
N ASN A 81 6.83 7.09 -11.92
CA ASN A 81 7.78 5.99 -12.09
C ASN A 81 7.93 5.16 -10.83
N TYR A 82 7.92 3.85 -11.00
CA TYR A 82 8.30 2.86 -10.00
C TYR A 82 9.61 2.19 -10.44
N ASN A 83 10.55 2.02 -9.51
CA ASN A 83 11.84 1.40 -9.81
C ASN A 83 11.71 -0.12 -10.04
N SER A 84 10.68 -0.75 -9.47
CA SER A 84 10.47 -2.19 -9.50
C SER A 84 8.97 -2.57 -9.56
N PHE A 85 8.67 -3.82 -9.85
CA PHE A 85 7.31 -4.37 -9.72
C PHE A 85 6.84 -4.37 -8.25
N ASN A 86 7.76 -4.59 -7.30
CA ASN A 86 7.41 -4.52 -5.88
C ASN A 86 7.09 -3.09 -5.43
N ASP A 87 7.76 -2.06 -5.96
CA ASP A 87 7.39 -0.67 -5.67
C ASP A 87 6.00 -0.35 -6.20
N ALA A 88 5.68 -0.81 -7.42
CA ALA A 88 4.34 -0.69 -8.00
C ALA A 88 3.28 -1.41 -7.14
N ARG A 89 3.62 -2.62 -6.64
CA ARG A 89 2.77 -3.36 -5.69
C ARG A 89 2.55 -2.58 -4.39
N ILE A 90 3.60 -2.00 -3.83
CA ILE A 90 3.51 -1.21 -2.58
C ILE A 90 2.57 -0.01 -2.76
N ALA A 91 2.60 0.65 -3.94
CA ALA A 91 1.70 1.76 -4.24
C ALA A 91 0.20 1.35 -4.24
N MET A 92 -0.10 0.07 -4.47
CA MET A 92 -1.47 -0.46 -4.45
C MET A 92 -1.92 -1.02 -3.11
N LEU A 93 -1.14 -0.91 -2.03
CA LEU A 93 -1.51 -1.48 -0.71
C LEU A 93 -2.80 -0.89 -0.15
N CYS A 94 -3.12 0.35 -0.48
CA CYS A 94 -4.39 1.00 -0.13
C CYS A 94 -5.47 0.84 -1.21
N GLY A 95 -5.24 -0.02 -2.21
CA GLY A 95 -6.15 -0.25 -3.32
C GLY A 95 -5.94 0.69 -4.49
N ILE A 96 -6.89 0.64 -5.44
CA ILE A 96 -6.95 1.51 -6.62
C ILE A 96 -8.29 2.24 -6.68
N SER A 97 -8.33 3.44 -7.26
CA SER A 97 -9.57 4.22 -7.44
C SER A 97 -10.10 4.22 -8.88
N GLY A 98 -9.49 3.47 -9.77
CA GLY A 98 -9.86 3.28 -11.17
C GLY A 98 -8.87 2.36 -11.88
N PRO A 99 -8.95 2.17 -13.21
CA PRO A 99 -8.03 1.30 -13.95
C PRO A 99 -6.59 1.83 -13.90
N VAL A 100 -5.64 0.93 -13.68
CA VAL A 100 -4.21 1.25 -13.54
C VAL A 100 -3.40 0.43 -14.54
N VAL A 101 -2.50 1.08 -15.24
CA VAL A 101 -1.52 0.43 -16.13
C VAL A 101 -0.12 0.68 -15.61
N PHE A 102 0.68 -0.35 -15.44
CA PHE A 102 2.12 -0.28 -15.21
C PHE A 102 2.83 -0.68 -16.50
N ASP A 103 3.39 0.31 -17.18
CA ASP A 103 4.07 0.17 -18.47
C ASP A 103 5.57 0.04 -18.23
N VAL A 104 6.10 -1.17 -18.40
CA VAL A 104 7.53 -1.43 -18.17
C VAL A 104 8.33 -0.85 -19.31
N VAL A 105 9.24 0.06 -19.03
CA VAL A 105 10.05 0.70 -20.07
C VAL A 105 10.89 -0.35 -20.78
N THR A 106 10.80 -0.37 -22.11
CA THR A 106 11.48 -1.36 -22.96
C THR A 106 13.00 -1.39 -22.69
N GLY A 107 13.56 -2.59 -22.52
CA GLY A 107 15.00 -2.79 -22.35
C GLY A 107 15.53 -2.42 -20.96
N THR A 108 14.68 -2.18 -19.98
CA THR A 108 15.09 -1.94 -18.59
C THR A 108 15.21 -3.22 -17.75
N GLY A 109 14.73 -4.38 -18.27
CA GLY A 109 14.89 -5.68 -17.61
C GLY A 109 16.34 -6.21 -17.64
N PRO A 110 16.62 -7.40 -17.10
CA PRO A 110 15.70 -8.21 -16.28
C PRO A 110 15.43 -7.57 -14.91
N TYR A 111 14.25 -7.83 -14.35
CA TYR A 111 13.88 -7.49 -12.97
C TYR A 111 14.00 -8.76 -12.13
N THR A 112 14.93 -8.76 -11.16
CA THR A 112 15.21 -9.93 -10.31
C THR A 112 14.46 -9.79 -9.00
N GLU A 113 13.18 -10.18 -9.00
CA GLU A 113 12.29 -10.05 -7.86
C GLU A 113 11.12 -11.04 -7.96
N GLN A 114 10.52 -11.39 -6.82
CA GLN A 114 9.25 -12.10 -6.77
C GLN A 114 8.12 -11.10 -6.63
N LEU A 115 7.13 -11.16 -7.49
CA LEU A 115 5.92 -10.34 -7.40
C LEU A 115 4.80 -11.11 -6.71
N ILE A 116 4.42 -10.68 -5.51
CA ILE A 116 3.31 -11.28 -4.77
C ILE A 116 2.19 -10.26 -4.70
N LEU A 117 1.10 -10.48 -5.45
CA LEU A 117 -0.10 -9.66 -5.39
C LEU A 117 -1.12 -10.34 -4.47
N ASP A 118 -1.50 -9.65 -3.42
CA ASP A 118 -2.62 -10.02 -2.56
C ASP A 118 -3.87 -9.22 -2.98
N SER A 119 -4.98 -9.40 -2.28
CA SER A 119 -6.22 -8.66 -2.55
C SER A 119 -5.95 -7.15 -2.69
N ILE A 120 -6.38 -6.57 -3.81
CA ILE A 120 -6.28 -5.15 -4.10
C ILE A 120 -7.68 -4.56 -4.06
N ALA A 121 -7.94 -3.70 -3.09
CA ALA A 121 -9.25 -3.04 -2.97
C ALA A 121 -9.52 -2.15 -4.20
N GLY A 122 -10.78 -2.11 -4.66
CA GLY A 122 -11.18 -1.29 -5.80
C GLY A 122 -11.04 -1.96 -7.17
N THR A 123 -10.42 -3.15 -7.27
CA THR A 123 -10.40 -3.91 -8.52
C THR A 123 -11.79 -4.40 -8.91
N SER A 124 -12.08 -4.37 -10.19
CA SER A 124 -13.33 -4.85 -10.80
C SER A 124 -13.13 -5.06 -12.30
N ALA A 125 -14.16 -5.55 -13.01
CA ALA A 125 -14.12 -5.66 -14.47
C ALA A 125 -13.87 -4.32 -15.18
N ALA A 126 -14.24 -3.19 -14.56
CA ALA A 126 -13.97 -1.85 -15.08
C ALA A 126 -12.65 -1.26 -14.57
N ASN A 127 -12.20 -1.70 -13.40
CA ASN A 127 -10.99 -1.21 -12.74
C ASN A 127 -9.94 -2.32 -12.68
N THR A 128 -9.28 -2.56 -13.78
CA THR A 128 -8.22 -3.58 -13.88
C THR A 128 -6.85 -3.03 -13.50
N VAL A 129 -5.97 -3.92 -13.07
CA VAL A 129 -4.52 -3.64 -12.95
C VAL A 129 -3.82 -4.37 -14.09
N THR A 130 -3.18 -3.61 -14.97
CA THR A 130 -2.46 -4.15 -16.12
C THR A 130 -0.95 -3.92 -15.96
N PHE A 131 -0.17 -5.00 -16.03
CA PHE A 131 1.28 -4.95 -16.16
C PHE A 131 1.66 -5.21 -17.61
N ARG A 132 2.07 -4.16 -18.34
CA ARG A 132 2.53 -4.26 -19.72
C ARG A 132 4.04 -4.40 -19.72
N GLY A 133 4.52 -5.61 -19.99
CA GLY A 133 5.93 -5.98 -19.86
C GLY A 133 6.84 -5.47 -20.98
N ASN A 134 6.30 -5.20 -22.19
CA ASN A 134 7.05 -4.75 -23.38
C ASN A 134 8.27 -5.62 -23.68
N GLY A 135 8.13 -6.95 -23.50
CA GLY A 135 9.19 -7.93 -23.70
C GLY A 135 10.27 -7.97 -22.61
N ASN A 136 10.11 -7.20 -21.53
CA ASN A 136 11.02 -7.31 -20.39
C ASN A 136 10.83 -8.61 -19.62
N ILE A 137 11.88 -9.02 -18.93
CA ILE A 137 11.92 -10.23 -18.13
C ILE A 137 11.74 -9.86 -16.66
N ILE A 138 10.81 -10.53 -15.98
CA ILE A 138 10.80 -10.65 -14.53
C ILE A 138 11.30 -12.06 -14.17
N GLN A 139 12.27 -12.13 -13.28
CA GLN A 139 12.91 -13.40 -12.90
C GLN A 139 13.06 -13.47 -11.39
N TYR A 140 13.04 -14.69 -10.86
CA TYR A 140 13.24 -14.93 -9.45
C TYR A 140 14.00 -16.25 -9.23
N ASN A 141 14.93 -16.23 -8.30
CA ASN A 141 15.68 -17.43 -7.90
C ASN A 141 15.19 -17.89 -6.52
N PRO A 142 14.17 -18.77 -6.45
CA PRO A 142 13.67 -19.26 -5.18
C PRO A 142 14.72 -20.09 -4.44
N THR A 143 14.74 -19.96 -3.12
CA THR A 143 15.68 -20.65 -2.23
C THR A 143 15.04 -21.86 -1.53
N ASP A 144 13.73 -22.02 -1.65
CA ASP A 144 13.00 -23.15 -1.07
C ASP A 144 11.76 -23.54 -1.89
N ASN A 145 11.14 -24.66 -1.47
CA ASN A 145 9.98 -25.24 -2.14
C ASN A 145 8.68 -24.43 -1.94
N ALA A 146 8.60 -23.54 -0.95
CA ALA A 146 7.40 -22.75 -0.66
C ALA A 146 7.32 -21.51 -1.55
N GLU A 147 8.47 -21.06 -2.10
CA GLU A 147 8.60 -19.78 -2.80
C GLU A 147 8.98 -19.95 -4.29
N ARG A 148 8.45 -20.97 -4.97
CA ARG A 148 8.88 -21.36 -6.33
C ARG A 148 8.43 -20.43 -7.45
N ALA A 149 7.30 -19.74 -7.28
CA ALA A 149 6.73 -18.94 -8.36
C ALA A 149 7.40 -17.56 -8.45
N VAL A 150 7.62 -17.07 -9.66
CA VAL A 150 8.06 -15.68 -9.93
C VAL A 150 6.94 -14.70 -9.60
N ILE A 151 5.71 -15.05 -10.01
CA ILE A 151 4.51 -14.26 -9.73
C ILE A 151 3.54 -15.11 -8.92
N LYS A 152 3.05 -14.57 -7.80
CA LYS A 152 2.00 -15.19 -6.98
C LYS A 152 0.79 -14.29 -6.90
N LEU A 153 -0.37 -14.83 -7.24
CA LEU A 153 -1.66 -14.16 -7.09
C LEU A 153 -2.39 -14.77 -5.89
N LYS A 154 -2.67 -13.97 -4.88
CA LYS A 154 -3.34 -14.39 -3.65
C LYS A 154 -4.62 -13.60 -3.47
N ARG A 155 -5.78 -14.25 -3.63
CA ARG A 155 -7.09 -13.60 -3.42
C ARG A 155 -7.23 -12.29 -4.19
N THR A 156 -6.67 -12.22 -5.39
CA THR A 156 -6.71 -11.03 -6.25
C THR A 156 -7.28 -11.39 -7.60
N ASP A 157 -8.13 -10.52 -8.13
CA ASP A 157 -8.80 -10.66 -9.40
C ASP A 157 -8.55 -9.43 -10.28
N PHE A 158 -8.90 -9.52 -11.56
CA PHE A 158 -8.80 -8.44 -12.53
C PHE A 158 -7.38 -7.91 -12.76
N ILE A 159 -6.40 -8.83 -12.69
CA ILE A 159 -5.00 -8.56 -13.01
C ILE A 159 -4.70 -9.03 -14.42
N ILE A 160 -4.07 -8.21 -15.21
CA ILE A 160 -3.71 -8.49 -16.60
C ILE A 160 -2.19 -8.39 -16.74
N PHE A 161 -1.56 -9.40 -17.35
CA PHE A 161 -0.16 -9.35 -17.75
C PHE A 161 -0.10 -9.40 -19.28
N GLU A 162 0.56 -8.40 -19.87
CA GLU A 162 0.72 -8.26 -21.31
C GLU A 162 2.20 -8.27 -21.67
N ASN A 163 2.61 -9.11 -22.62
CA ASN A 163 3.97 -9.13 -23.19
C ASN A 163 5.08 -9.06 -22.11
N LEU A 164 4.93 -9.83 -21.04
CA LEU A 164 5.90 -9.97 -19.96
C LEU A 164 6.50 -11.37 -20.01
N VAL A 165 7.83 -11.45 -20.01
CA VAL A 165 8.54 -12.73 -19.93
C VAL A 165 8.75 -13.09 -18.46
N ILE A 166 8.28 -14.27 -18.05
CA ILE A 166 8.41 -14.78 -16.68
C ILE A 166 9.47 -15.88 -16.70
N ASP A 167 10.60 -15.67 -16.02
CA ASP A 167 11.70 -16.63 -15.97
C ASP A 167 12.01 -17.10 -14.55
N ALA A 168 11.76 -18.37 -14.28
CA ALA A 168 12.08 -19.03 -13.03
C ALA A 168 13.35 -19.90 -13.12
N LYS A 169 14.00 -19.94 -14.27
CA LYS A 169 15.17 -20.81 -14.54
C LYS A 169 16.47 -20.03 -14.55
N LEU A 170 16.76 -19.28 -13.50
CA LEU A 170 18.10 -18.73 -13.34
C LEU A 170 19.14 -19.86 -13.23
N ALA A 171 20.34 -19.63 -13.75
CA ALA A 171 21.43 -20.62 -13.73
C ALA A 171 21.65 -21.15 -12.30
N GLY A 172 21.61 -22.48 -12.14
CA GLY A 172 21.74 -23.14 -10.84
C GLY A 172 20.45 -23.23 -10.02
N ASN A 173 19.32 -22.76 -10.53
CA ASN A 173 18.05 -22.87 -9.84
C ASN A 173 17.43 -24.28 -10.02
N THR A 174 17.15 -24.95 -8.90
CA THR A 174 16.48 -26.26 -8.86
C THR A 174 15.03 -26.19 -8.38
N PHE A 175 14.56 -25.03 -7.95
CA PHE A 175 13.26 -24.86 -7.30
C PHE A 175 12.22 -24.06 -8.13
N GLY A 176 12.64 -23.34 -9.18
CA GLY A 176 11.78 -22.40 -9.90
C GLY A 176 10.74 -23.07 -10.80
N TYR A 177 9.56 -22.43 -10.86
CA TYR A 177 8.53 -22.63 -11.88
C TYR A 177 8.20 -21.29 -12.53
N GLY A 178 8.21 -21.25 -13.85
CA GLY A 178 7.76 -20.12 -14.65
C GLY A 178 6.30 -20.23 -15.00
#